data_5bc478f2d54c153530cdd0bc25a0f25f
#
_entry.id   5bc478f2d54c153530cdd0bc25a0f25f
#
_cell.length_a   1.000
_cell.length_b   1.000
_cell.length_c   1.000
_cell.angle_alpha   90.00
_cell.angle_beta   90.00
_cell.angle_gamma   90.00
#
_symmetry.space_group_name_H-M   'P 1'
#
loop_
_entity.id
_entity.type
_entity.pdbx_description
1 polymer ?
#
loop_
_entity_poly.entity_id
_entity_poly.type
_entity_poly.pdbx_seq_one_letter_code
_entity_poly.pdbx_strand_id
1 'polypeptide(L)'
;MIAAGIALLPDRFPRSLETIESLLPQVDKVMLSLNGFKSIPEELSHPKVGVYYIGVNIGDIGKFHQWDGDFVSCDDDLIYPDTYVEDFLTASKEYPDTILTHHGNTFEAPVENWFKAKNEDPKAVRCLQGNQQIQELTFPGTGVSYYPASLYPSIYEFAKDLDEYNCQDMVVGAWLKREGRKAVALTHESAYFGYTHPDNTIWEETVQDRQKQTEKFNRILA
;
A
#
# COMPACT_ATOMS: atom_id res chain seq x y z
N MET A 1 16.35 -7.04 7.74
CA MET A 1 15.48 -7.92 6.91
C MET A 1 14.29 -7.09 6.43
N ILE A 2 13.87 -7.28 5.19
CA ILE A 2 12.74 -6.57 4.61
C ILE A 2 11.75 -7.54 3.97
N ALA A 3 10.44 -7.34 4.18
CA ALA A 3 9.39 -8.12 3.54
C ALA A 3 8.45 -7.25 2.70
N ALA A 4 7.86 -7.84 1.68
CA ALA A 4 6.79 -7.25 0.88
C ALA A 4 5.46 -7.95 1.18
N GLY A 5 4.39 -7.19 1.42
CA GLY A 5 3.05 -7.72 1.63
C GLY A 5 2.12 -7.39 0.46
N ILE A 6 1.42 -8.40 -0.05
CA ILE A 6 0.51 -8.28 -1.20
C ILE A 6 -0.80 -9.02 -0.90
N ALA A 7 -1.93 -8.40 -1.26
CA ALA A 7 -3.24 -9.05 -1.28
C ALA A 7 -3.63 -9.37 -2.73
N LEU A 8 -3.83 -10.65 -3.03
CA LEU A 8 -4.14 -11.15 -4.37
C LEU A 8 -5.62 -11.53 -4.50
N LEU A 9 -6.17 -11.33 -5.70
CA LEU A 9 -7.50 -11.79 -6.10
C LEU A 9 -7.38 -12.81 -7.24
N PRO A 10 -8.25 -13.85 -7.28
CA PRO A 10 -8.15 -14.91 -8.31
C PRO A 10 -8.31 -14.42 -9.74
N ASP A 11 -9.15 -13.40 -9.97
CA ASP A 11 -9.43 -12.83 -11.29
C ASP A 11 -8.28 -11.94 -11.81
N ARG A 12 -7.37 -11.51 -10.94
CA ARG A 12 -6.13 -10.78 -11.31
C ARG A 12 -4.94 -11.69 -11.50
N PHE A 13 -5.02 -12.90 -10.98
CA PHE A 13 -4.02 -13.92 -11.19
C PHE A 13 -4.22 -14.61 -12.58
N PRO A 14 -3.20 -14.82 -13.44
CA PRO A 14 -1.77 -14.81 -13.12
C PRO A 14 -1.03 -13.49 -13.41
N ARG A 15 -1.69 -12.38 -13.81
CA ARG A 15 -1.00 -11.09 -14.09
C ARG A 15 -0.17 -10.60 -12.89
N SER A 16 -0.64 -10.85 -11.67
CA SER A 16 0.10 -10.51 -10.45
C SER A 16 1.40 -11.29 -10.26
N LEU A 17 1.69 -12.29 -11.08
CA LEU A 17 2.99 -12.97 -11.06
C LEU A 17 4.12 -12.02 -11.45
N GLU A 18 3.92 -11.14 -12.44
CA GLU A 18 4.92 -10.15 -12.84
C GLU A 18 5.25 -9.20 -11.68
N THR A 19 4.23 -8.82 -10.90
CA THR A 19 4.41 -8.04 -9.67
C THR A 19 5.29 -8.79 -8.65
N ILE A 20 4.97 -10.04 -8.37
CA ILE A 20 5.72 -10.87 -7.42
C ILE A 20 7.16 -11.06 -7.88
N GLU A 21 7.37 -11.39 -9.16
CA GLU A 21 8.68 -11.59 -9.77
C GLU A 21 9.55 -10.34 -9.67
N SER A 22 8.98 -9.14 -9.83
CA SER A 22 9.71 -7.87 -9.71
C SER A 22 10.21 -7.59 -8.27
N LEU A 23 9.53 -8.13 -7.26
CA LEU A 23 9.88 -7.95 -5.84
C LEU A 23 10.84 -9.02 -5.30
N LEU A 24 10.78 -10.24 -5.82
CA LEU A 24 11.57 -11.38 -5.30
C LEU A 24 13.08 -11.14 -5.19
N PRO A 25 13.76 -10.44 -6.12
CA PRO A 25 15.18 -10.13 -6.00
C PRO A 25 15.48 -9.16 -4.86
N GLN A 26 14.54 -8.29 -4.50
CA GLN A 26 14.74 -7.11 -3.69
C GLN A 26 14.43 -7.31 -2.19
N VAL A 27 13.66 -8.35 -1.83
CA VAL A 27 13.20 -8.60 -0.47
C VAL A 27 13.65 -9.95 0.07
N ASP A 28 13.66 -10.09 1.39
CA ASP A 28 13.92 -11.39 2.06
C ASP A 28 12.68 -12.30 1.99
N LYS A 29 11.47 -11.72 1.97
CA LYS A 29 10.21 -12.44 1.96
C LYS A 29 9.12 -11.68 1.19
N VAL A 30 8.32 -12.42 0.39
CA VAL A 30 7.04 -11.94 -0.14
C VAL A 30 5.93 -12.66 0.62
N MET A 31 5.05 -11.89 1.26
CA MET A 31 3.99 -12.35 2.14
C MET A 31 2.64 -12.12 1.46
N LEU A 32 1.91 -13.21 1.18
CA LEU A 32 0.70 -13.18 0.38
C LEU A 32 -0.55 -13.47 1.19
N SER A 33 -1.60 -12.66 1.00
CA SER A 33 -2.98 -13.01 1.30
C SER A 33 -3.72 -13.34 0.02
N LEU A 34 -4.19 -14.59 -0.11
CA LEU A 34 -4.93 -15.10 -1.26
C LEU A 34 -6.44 -14.94 -1.02
N ASN A 35 -6.94 -13.74 -1.27
CA ASN A 35 -8.34 -13.39 -1.06
C ASN A 35 -9.27 -14.15 -2.02
N GLY A 36 -10.14 -15.01 -1.50
CA GLY A 36 -11.11 -15.78 -2.28
C GLY A 36 -10.54 -16.96 -3.07
N PHE A 37 -9.25 -17.25 -2.97
CA PHE A 37 -8.67 -18.46 -3.60
C PHE A 37 -9.15 -19.73 -2.91
N LYS A 38 -9.36 -20.80 -3.67
CA LYS A 38 -9.73 -22.13 -3.16
C LYS A 38 -8.52 -23.02 -2.84
N SER A 39 -7.38 -22.74 -3.47
CA SER A 39 -6.12 -23.44 -3.28
C SER A 39 -4.96 -22.50 -3.58
N ILE A 40 -3.76 -22.86 -3.13
CA ILE A 40 -2.54 -22.13 -3.47
C ILE A 40 -2.12 -22.53 -4.88
N PRO A 41 -1.98 -21.58 -5.83
CA PRO A 41 -1.42 -21.83 -7.16
C PRO A 41 0.00 -22.38 -7.11
N GLU A 42 0.34 -23.32 -7.98
CA GLU A 42 1.69 -23.91 -8.04
C GLU A 42 2.76 -22.88 -8.43
N GLU A 43 2.39 -21.88 -9.20
CA GLU A 43 3.25 -20.78 -9.65
C GLU A 43 3.81 -19.95 -8.47
N LEU A 44 3.15 -20.00 -7.31
CA LEU A 44 3.61 -19.33 -6.08
C LEU A 44 4.64 -20.17 -5.29
N SER A 45 5.07 -21.31 -5.83
CA SER A 45 6.07 -22.18 -5.19
C SER A 45 7.47 -21.59 -5.30
N HIS A 46 7.85 -20.74 -4.38
CA HIS A 46 9.18 -20.13 -4.31
C HIS A 46 9.65 -20.00 -2.85
N PRO A 47 10.95 -20.22 -2.52
CA PRO A 47 11.46 -20.22 -1.14
C PRO A 47 11.21 -18.90 -0.37
N LYS A 48 11.19 -17.78 -1.08
CA LYS A 48 10.91 -16.45 -0.50
C LYS A 48 9.40 -16.12 -0.43
N VAL A 49 8.52 -16.90 -1.04
CA VAL A 49 7.07 -16.66 -1.02
C VAL A 49 6.45 -17.41 0.17
N GLY A 50 5.62 -16.73 0.93
CA GLY A 50 4.79 -17.30 1.98
C GLY A 50 3.33 -16.90 1.82
N VAL A 51 2.42 -17.89 1.84
CA VAL A 51 0.98 -17.66 1.91
C VAL A 51 0.58 -17.68 3.38
N TYR A 52 0.05 -16.57 3.88
CA TYR A 52 -0.33 -16.39 5.29
C TYR A 52 -1.83 -16.38 5.49
N TYR A 53 -2.58 -16.17 4.42
CA TYR A 53 -4.03 -16.21 4.43
C TYR A 53 -4.55 -16.77 3.10
N ILE A 54 -5.59 -17.59 3.14
CA ILE A 54 -6.28 -18.13 1.97
C ILE A 54 -7.78 -18.31 2.30
N GLY A 55 -8.65 -18.02 1.34
CA GLY A 55 -10.09 -18.29 1.44
C GLY A 55 -10.94 -17.04 1.31
N VAL A 56 -11.62 -16.60 2.37
CA VAL A 56 -12.49 -15.43 2.34
C VAL A 56 -11.73 -14.17 1.91
N ASN A 57 -12.36 -13.30 1.13
CA ASN A 57 -11.77 -12.01 0.77
C ASN A 57 -11.81 -11.08 1.98
N ILE A 58 -10.63 -10.74 2.51
CA ILE A 58 -10.44 -9.78 3.60
C ILE A 58 -10.06 -8.38 3.10
N GLY A 59 -10.02 -8.17 1.78
CA GLY A 59 -9.67 -6.90 1.17
C GLY A 59 -8.18 -6.57 1.24
N ASP A 60 -7.88 -5.28 1.15
CA ASP A 60 -6.52 -4.75 1.10
C ASP A 60 -5.77 -4.78 2.45
N ILE A 61 -6.46 -5.03 3.58
CA ILE A 61 -5.81 -5.33 4.86
C ILE A 61 -4.90 -6.57 4.75
N GLY A 62 -5.19 -7.46 3.83
CA GLY A 62 -4.37 -8.62 3.51
C GLY A 62 -2.94 -8.30 3.05
N LYS A 63 -2.59 -7.03 2.78
CA LYS A 63 -1.21 -6.60 2.53
C LYS A 63 -0.37 -6.53 3.80
N PHE A 64 -1.00 -6.36 4.96
CA PHE A 64 -0.31 -6.19 6.23
C PHE A 64 -0.20 -7.53 6.96
N HIS A 65 1.02 -7.92 7.29
CA HIS A 65 1.36 -9.16 7.98
C HIS A 65 2.28 -8.88 9.16
N GLN A 66 2.22 -9.72 10.19
CA GLN A 66 3.16 -9.61 11.31
C GLN A 66 4.60 -9.82 10.80
N TRP A 67 5.48 -8.83 11.06
CA TRP A 67 6.87 -8.83 10.65
C TRP A 67 7.72 -7.95 11.60
N ASP A 68 8.93 -8.39 11.93
CA ASP A 68 9.81 -7.70 12.88
C ASP A 68 10.94 -6.90 12.18
N GLY A 69 10.86 -6.72 10.88
CA GLY A 69 11.82 -5.96 10.07
C GLY A 69 11.16 -4.80 9.34
N ASP A 70 11.92 -4.21 8.41
CA ASP A 70 11.38 -3.25 7.47
C ASP A 70 10.32 -3.91 6.58
N PHE A 71 9.32 -3.16 6.20
CA PHE A 71 8.20 -3.69 5.43
C PHE A 71 7.83 -2.77 4.27
N VAL A 72 7.47 -3.36 3.12
CA VAL A 72 6.85 -2.64 2.02
C VAL A 72 5.46 -3.23 1.75
N SER A 73 4.45 -2.37 1.67
CA SER A 73 3.13 -2.75 1.20
C SER A 73 3.02 -2.49 -0.30
N CYS A 74 2.54 -3.50 -1.03
CA CYS A 74 2.55 -3.53 -2.49
C CYS A 74 1.15 -3.85 -3.04
N ASP A 75 0.79 -3.23 -4.18
CA ASP A 75 -0.38 -3.60 -4.96
C ASP A 75 -0.06 -4.78 -5.87
N ASP A 76 -1.08 -5.53 -6.28
CA ASP A 76 -0.96 -6.73 -7.09
C ASP A 76 -0.98 -6.44 -8.61
N ASP A 77 -1.00 -5.16 -8.98
CA ASP A 77 -1.12 -4.67 -10.35
C ASP A 77 0.01 -3.71 -10.79
N LEU A 78 1.04 -3.54 -9.96
CA LEU A 78 2.23 -2.75 -10.27
C LEU A 78 3.44 -3.65 -10.52
N ILE A 79 4.29 -3.28 -11.49
CA ILE A 79 5.62 -3.85 -11.67
C ILE A 79 6.62 -2.88 -11.04
N TYR A 80 7.31 -3.36 -10.02
CA TYR A 80 8.24 -2.55 -9.22
C TYR A 80 9.61 -2.52 -9.90
N PRO A 81 10.27 -1.35 -10.02
CA PRO A 81 11.60 -1.27 -10.60
C PRO A 81 12.63 -2.00 -9.75
N ASP A 82 13.73 -2.43 -10.36
CA ASP A 82 14.79 -3.21 -9.67
C ASP A 82 15.43 -2.46 -8.49
N THR A 83 15.32 -1.13 -8.45
CA THR A 83 15.85 -0.28 -7.38
C THR A 83 14.83 0.09 -6.31
N TYR A 84 13.58 -0.35 -6.41
CA TYR A 84 12.47 0.10 -5.56
C TYR A 84 12.75 0.03 -4.07
N VAL A 85 13.25 -1.12 -3.60
CA VAL A 85 13.58 -1.31 -2.18
C VAL A 85 14.86 -0.57 -1.81
N GLU A 86 15.87 -0.57 -2.67
CA GLU A 86 17.14 0.15 -2.45
C GLU A 86 16.92 1.66 -2.32
N ASP A 87 16.03 2.23 -3.15
CA ASP A 87 15.66 3.64 -3.10
C ASP A 87 15.04 4.01 -1.74
N PHE A 88 14.14 3.19 -1.22
CA PHE A 88 13.59 3.36 0.14
C PHE A 88 14.65 3.23 1.22
N LEU A 89 15.51 2.20 1.17
CA LEU A 89 16.57 1.99 2.16
C LEU A 89 17.61 3.11 2.13
N THR A 90 17.80 3.74 0.98
CA THR A 90 18.68 4.91 0.85
C THR A 90 18.01 6.15 1.45
N ALA A 91 16.76 6.42 1.11
CA ALA A 91 16.01 7.55 1.64
C ALA A 91 15.74 7.43 3.14
N SER A 92 15.59 6.22 3.68
CA SER A 92 15.37 6.00 5.12
C SER A 92 16.54 6.46 6.00
N LYS A 93 17.74 6.58 5.46
CA LYS A 93 18.91 7.16 6.17
C LYS A 93 18.76 8.66 6.38
N GLU A 94 18.06 9.35 5.46
CA GLU A 94 17.79 10.78 5.54
C GLU A 94 16.50 11.06 6.30
N TYR A 95 15.54 10.13 6.24
CA TYR A 95 14.23 10.20 6.90
C TYR A 95 14.03 9.02 7.87
N PRO A 96 14.82 8.91 8.94
CA PRO A 96 14.67 7.82 9.91
C PRO A 96 13.29 7.87 10.57
N ASP A 97 12.77 6.72 10.95
CA ASP A 97 11.46 6.60 11.62
C ASP A 97 10.30 7.28 10.87
N THR A 98 10.32 7.22 9.53
CA THR A 98 9.34 7.87 8.67
C THR A 98 8.79 6.88 7.66
N ILE A 99 7.46 6.89 7.43
CA ILE A 99 6.85 6.16 6.33
C ILE A 99 7.24 6.86 5.03
N LEU A 100 7.85 6.11 4.10
CA LEU A 100 8.20 6.62 2.78
C LEU A 100 7.25 6.04 1.73
N THR A 101 6.93 6.82 0.70
CA THR A 101 5.97 6.39 -0.31
C THR A 101 6.22 7.05 -1.66
N HIS A 102 5.61 6.49 -2.71
CA HIS A 102 5.55 7.10 -4.04
C HIS A 102 4.12 7.50 -4.46
N HIS A 103 3.15 7.45 -3.51
CA HIS A 103 1.76 7.82 -3.77
C HIS A 103 1.12 8.40 -2.52
N GLY A 104 0.17 9.34 -2.69
CA GLY A 104 -0.64 9.78 -1.57
C GLY A 104 -1.20 11.18 -1.70
N ASN A 105 -1.78 11.68 -0.62
CA ASN A 105 -2.52 12.94 -0.56
C ASN A 105 -2.16 13.74 0.69
N THR A 106 -2.50 15.05 0.65
CA THR A 106 -2.17 16.04 1.70
C THR A 106 -3.38 16.64 2.38
N PHE A 107 -4.62 16.34 1.96
CA PHE A 107 -5.82 16.89 2.58
C PHE A 107 -6.04 16.34 3.99
N GLU A 108 -6.88 17.01 4.79
CA GLU A 108 -7.17 16.63 6.18
C GLU A 108 -8.66 16.33 6.36
N ALA A 109 -8.98 15.50 7.38
CA ALA A 109 -10.35 15.23 7.81
C ALA A 109 -10.82 16.35 8.78
N PRO A 110 -12.14 16.62 8.86
CA PRO A 110 -13.20 16.05 8.03
C PRO A 110 -13.28 16.67 6.62
N VAL A 111 -13.83 15.94 5.68
CA VAL A 111 -14.12 16.41 4.32
C VAL A 111 -15.60 16.31 4.00
N GLU A 112 -16.13 17.17 3.15
CA GLU A 112 -17.50 17.10 2.66
C GLU A 112 -17.68 15.99 1.62
N ASN A 113 -16.65 15.72 0.84
CA ASN A 113 -16.61 14.70 -0.18
C ASN A 113 -15.18 14.17 -0.34
N TRP A 114 -14.93 12.95 0.13
CA TRP A 114 -13.62 12.30 0.07
C TRP A 114 -13.09 12.16 -1.35
N PHE A 115 -13.96 11.78 -2.29
CA PHE A 115 -13.58 11.59 -3.68
C PHE A 115 -13.10 12.91 -4.32
N LYS A 116 -13.81 14.02 -4.04
CA LYS A 116 -13.39 15.34 -4.49
C LYS A 116 -12.07 15.77 -3.86
N ALA A 117 -11.94 15.63 -2.53
CA ALA A 117 -10.72 15.95 -1.81
C ALA A 117 -9.52 15.18 -2.35
N LYS A 118 -9.67 13.87 -2.62
CA LYS A 118 -8.60 13.03 -3.17
C LYS A 118 -8.18 13.42 -4.59
N ASN A 119 -9.13 13.74 -5.47
CA ASN A 119 -8.84 14.03 -6.88
C ASN A 119 -8.42 15.48 -7.14
N GLU A 120 -8.89 16.42 -6.34
CA GLU A 120 -8.59 17.84 -6.49
C GLU A 120 -7.44 18.31 -5.56
N ASP A 121 -6.79 17.40 -4.82
CA ASP A 121 -5.62 17.73 -4.01
C ASP A 121 -4.45 18.17 -4.93
N PRO A 122 -4.06 19.45 -4.90
CA PRO A 122 -3.05 19.99 -5.80
C PRO A 122 -1.63 19.49 -5.46
N LYS A 123 -1.47 18.88 -4.30
CA LYS A 123 -0.21 18.32 -3.81
C LYS A 123 -0.23 16.78 -3.81
N ALA A 124 -1.24 16.16 -4.42
CA ALA A 124 -1.28 14.71 -4.51
C ALA A 124 -0.11 14.16 -5.32
N VAL A 125 0.50 13.10 -4.83
CA VAL A 125 1.49 12.31 -5.56
C VAL A 125 0.81 11.09 -6.16
N ARG A 126 1.07 10.82 -7.44
CA ARG A 126 0.52 9.68 -8.17
C ARG A 126 1.66 8.84 -8.72
N CYS A 127 1.79 7.60 -8.24
CA CYS A 127 2.92 6.73 -8.57
C CYS A 127 3.12 6.50 -10.07
N LEU A 128 2.06 6.50 -10.87
CA LEU A 128 2.14 6.37 -12.33
C LEU A 128 2.39 7.69 -13.09
N GLN A 129 2.38 8.84 -12.41
CA GLN A 129 2.54 10.16 -13.06
C GLN A 129 3.90 10.81 -12.78
N GLY A 130 4.67 10.24 -11.88
CA GLY A 130 5.92 10.81 -11.40
C GLY A 130 5.75 11.90 -10.34
N ASN A 131 6.82 12.17 -9.61
CA ASN A 131 6.91 13.20 -8.59
C ASN A 131 8.30 13.85 -8.62
N GLN A 132 8.36 15.17 -8.80
CA GLN A 132 9.62 15.90 -8.93
C GLN A 132 10.10 16.53 -7.61
N GLN A 133 9.33 16.42 -6.54
CA GLN A 133 9.63 17.05 -5.26
C GLN A 133 9.35 16.11 -4.09
N ILE A 134 10.28 16.07 -3.15
CA ILE A 134 10.02 15.42 -1.85
C ILE A 134 9.01 16.28 -1.09
N GLN A 135 7.97 15.64 -0.55
CA GLN A 135 6.92 16.35 0.19
C GLN A 135 6.27 15.49 1.27
N GLU A 136 5.74 16.14 2.29
CA GLU A 136 4.97 15.49 3.34
C GLU A 136 3.56 15.16 2.88
N LEU A 137 3.06 14.00 3.30
CA LEU A 137 1.71 13.52 3.03
C LEU A 137 0.98 13.16 4.33
N THR A 138 -0.33 13.33 4.33
CA THR A 138 -1.23 12.86 5.40
C THR A 138 -1.75 11.45 5.15
N PHE A 139 -1.89 11.06 3.89
CA PHE A 139 -2.42 9.75 3.45
C PHE A 139 -1.47 9.13 2.43
N PRO A 140 -0.52 8.27 2.86
CA PRO A 140 0.33 7.52 1.93
C PRO A 140 -0.48 6.41 1.26
N GLY A 141 -0.21 6.16 -0.03
CA GLY A 141 -0.83 5.07 -0.77
C GLY A 141 -0.20 3.73 -0.42
N THR A 142 -0.97 2.80 0.12
CA THR A 142 -0.48 1.52 0.63
C THR A 142 -0.08 0.51 -0.44
N GLY A 143 -0.13 0.87 -1.72
CA GLY A 143 0.41 0.05 -2.82
C GLY A 143 1.89 0.27 -3.10
N VAL A 144 2.52 1.33 -2.57
CA VAL A 144 3.89 1.75 -2.86
C VAL A 144 4.55 2.43 -1.66
N SER A 145 4.40 1.83 -0.47
CA SER A 145 4.90 2.41 0.79
C SER A 145 5.87 1.51 1.53
N TYR A 146 6.89 2.13 2.11
CA TYR A 146 7.87 1.55 3.00
C TYR A 146 7.59 1.97 4.46
N TYR A 147 7.72 1.01 5.34
CA TYR A 147 7.53 1.16 6.78
C TYR A 147 8.80 0.68 7.49
N PRO A 148 9.53 1.54 8.21
CA PRO A 148 10.69 1.13 8.97
C PRO A 148 10.30 0.19 10.13
N ALA A 149 11.20 -0.74 10.47
CA ALA A 149 10.99 -1.71 11.55
C ALA A 149 10.60 -1.08 12.89
N SER A 150 11.02 0.16 13.15
CA SER A 150 10.66 0.91 14.36
C SER A 150 9.19 1.31 14.44
N LEU A 151 8.49 1.42 13.30
CA LEU A 151 7.09 1.87 13.22
C LEU A 151 6.14 0.74 12.83
N TYR A 152 6.58 -0.18 11.98
CA TYR A 152 5.70 -1.16 11.35
C TYR A 152 4.90 -2.01 12.33
N PRO A 153 5.45 -2.54 13.44
CA PRO A 153 4.66 -3.32 14.40
C PRO A 153 3.46 -2.54 14.96
N SER A 154 3.65 -1.25 15.28
CA SER A 154 2.55 -0.39 15.77
C SER A 154 1.49 -0.12 14.70
N ILE A 155 1.91 0.07 13.44
CA ILE A 155 1.00 0.27 12.30
C ILE A 155 0.21 -1.01 12.03
N TYR A 156 0.86 -2.17 12.06
CA TYR A 156 0.22 -3.46 11.86
C TYR A 156 -0.87 -3.73 12.92
N GLU A 157 -0.56 -3.55 14.21
CA GLU A 157 -1.54 -3.75 15.28
C GLU A 157 -2.70 -2.75 15.17
N PHE A 158 -2.43 -1.49 14.85
CA PHE A 158 -3.48 -0.49 14.64
C PHE A 158 -4.40 -0.85 13.46
N ALA A 159 -3.84 -1.30 12.34
CA ALA A 159 -4.64 -1.72 11.18
C ALA A 159 -5.52 -2.93 11.50
N LYS A 160 -4.96 -3.90 12.24
CA LYS A 160 -5.67 -5.10 12.68
C LYS A 160 -6.79 -4.78 13.67
N ASP A 161 -6.56 -3.89 14.64
CA ASP A 161 -7.56 -3.51 15.64
C ASP A 161 -8.72 -2.72 15.01
N LEU A 162 -8.43 -1.90 14.00
CA LEU A 162 -9.45 -1.13 13.30
C LEU A 162 -10.28 -2.01 12.36
N ASP A 163 -9.71 -3.09 11.82
CA ASP A 163 -10.36 -4.11 10.96
C ASP A 163 -11.22 -3.51 9.83
N GLU A 164 -10.69 -2.48 9.16
CA GLU A 164 -11.40 -1.76 8.10
C GLU A 164 -11.07 -2.34 6.72
N TYR A 165 -12.10 -2.63 5.95
CA TYR A 165 -12.03 -3.27 4.65
C TYR A 165 -11.80 -2.25 3.52
N ASN A 166 -10.85 -2.55 2.60
CA ASN A 166 -10.57 -1.78 1.37
C ASN A 166 -10.36 -0.26 1.59
N CYS A 167 -9.55 0.11 2.60
CA CYS A 167 -9.25 1.51 2.89
C CYS A 167 -7.94 1.70 3.69
N GLN A 168 -6.94 0.89 3.44
CA GLN A 168 -5.71 0.92 4.23
C GLN A 168 -4.96 2.26 4.14
N ASP A 169 -5.09 3.01 3.05
CA ASP A 169 -4.59 4.38 2.95
C ASP A 169 -5.18 5.29 4.06
N MET A 170 -6.50 5.13 4.34
CA MET A 170 -7.17 5.87 5.41
C MET A 170 -6.71 5.39 6.79
N VAL A 171 -6.51 4.09 6.94
CA VAL A 171 -6.06 3.47 8.21
C VAL A 171 -4.66 3.96 8.57
N VAL A 172 -3.71 3.92 7.62
CA VAL A 172 -2.35 4.44 7.83
C VAL A 172 -2.37 5.95 8.07
N GLY A 173 -3.22 6.70 7.36
CA GLY A 173 -3.42 8.13 7.59
C GLY A 173 -3.96 8.43 9.00
N ALA A 174 -4.89 7.61 9.52
CA ALA A 174 -5.40 7.74 10.88
C ALA A 174 -4.32 7.44 11.93
N TRP A 175 -3.50 6.43 11.69
CA TRP A 175 -2.34 6.14 12.53
C TRP A 175 -1.36 7.33 12.56
N LEU A 176 -1.01 7.90 11.40
CA LEU A 176 -0.16 9.08 11.30
C LEU A 176 -0.73 10.27 12.07
N LYS A 177 -2.04 10.55 11.92
CA LYS A 177 -2.73 11.61 12.65
C LYS A 177 -2.65 11.39 14.16
N ARG A 178 -2.92 10.18 14.64
CA ARG A 178 -2.85 9.82 16.07
C ARG A 178 -1.46 10.03 16.65
N GLU A 179 -0.43 9.67 15.90
CA GLU A 179 0.97 9.78 16.33
C GLU A 179 1.57 11.19 16.10
N GLY A 180 0.81 12.13 15.51
CA GLY A 180 1.30 13.47 15.16
C GLY A 180 2.41 13.45 14.10
N ARG A 181 2.36 12.48 13.18
CA ARG A 181 3.38 12.21 12.16
C ARG A 181 2.87 12.50 10.75
N LYS A 182 3.80 12.56 9.81
CA LYS A 182 3.55 12.64 8.37
C LYS A 182 4.32 11.52 7.67
N ALA A 183 3.84 11.08 6.52
CA ALA A 183 4.64 10.31 5.59
C ALA A 183 5.42 11.26 4.66
N VAL A 184 6.46 10.73 4.01
CA VAL A 184 7.25 11.47 3.02
C VAL A 184 7.13 10.80 1.66
N ALA A 185 6.70 11.55 0.65
CA ALA A 185 6.71 11.12 -0.73
C ALA A 185 8.09 11.38 -1.35
N LEU A 186 8.66 10.35 -1.95
CA LEU A 186 9.93 10.42 -2.68
C LEU A 186 9.72 10.90 -4.12
N THR A 187 10.76 11.45 -4.71
CA THR A 187 10.79 11.76 -6.14
C THR A 187 10.84 10.47 -6.98
N HIS A 188 10.21 10.49 -8.15
CA HIS A 188 10.31 9.42 -9.16
C HIS A 188 9.82 9.91 -10.52
N GLU A 189 10.30 9.27 -11.58
CA GLU A 189 9.87 9.54 -12.95
C GLU A 189 8.50 8.90 -13.25
N SER A 190 7.79 9.39 -14.27
CA SER A 190 6.46 8.87 -14.65
C SER A 190 6.46 7.41 -15.12
N ALA A 191 7.61 6.90 -15.57
CA ALA A 191 7.80 5.51 -15.99
C ALA A 191 8.48 4.63 -14.93
N TYR A 192 8.53 5.09 -13.67
CA TYR A 192 9.19 4.36 -12.58
C TYR A 192 8.49 3.05 -12.26
N PHE A 193 7.15 3.01 -12.25
CA PHE A 193 6.35 1.81 -12.08
C PHE A 193 5.76 1.34 -13.40
N GLY A 194 5.82 0.01 -13.66
CA GLY A 194 4.97 -0.62 -14.66
C GLY A 194 3.56 -0.86 -14.11
N TYR A 195 2.58 -1.08 -15.00
CA TYR A 195 1.20 -1.34 -14.63
C TYR A 195 0.61 -2.48 -15.46
N THR A 196 0.03 -3.49 -14.81
CA THR A 196 -0.49 -4.69 -15.46
C THR A 196 -1.91 -4.52 -16.03
N HIS A 197 -2.54 -3.34 -15.82
CA HIS A 197 -3.88 -2.98 -16.33
C HIS A 197 -4.96 -4.04 -16.01
N PRO A 198 -5.29 -4.29 -14.74
CA PRO A 198 -6.36 -5.21 -14.37
C PRO A 198 -7.73 -4.68 -14.83
N ASP A 199 -8.63 -5.59 -15.20
CA ASP A 199 -9.98 -5.24 -15.70
C ASP A 199 -10.90 -4.73 -14.57
N ASN A 200 -10.60 -5.07 -13.30
CA ASN A 200 -11.39 -4.68 -12.13
C ASN A 200 -10.48 -4.09 -11.06
N THR A 201 -10.71 -2.84 -10.68
CA THR A 201 -9.96 -2.19 -9.61
C THR A 201 -10.87 -1.89 -8.41
N ILE A 202 -10.30 -1.95 -7.19
CA ILE A 202 -11.00 -1.49 -5.96
C ILE A 202 -11.44 -0.03 -6.12
N TRP A 203 -10.68 0.76 -6.88
CA TRP A 203 -11.01 2.14 -7.17
C TRP A 203 -12.35 2.29 -7.91
N GLU A 204 -12.60 1.47 -8.93
CA GLU A 204 -13.84 1.51 -9.71
C GLU A 204 -15.07 1.17 -8.85
N GLU A 205 -14.94 0.18 -7.94
CA GLU A 205 -15.99 -0.14 -6.97
C GLU A 205 -16.20 1.01 -5.97
N THR A 206 -15.12 1.61 -5.47
CA THR A 206 -15.15 2.69 -4.48
C THR A 206 -15.83 3.95 -5.01
N VAL A 207 -15.67 4.25 -6.31
CA VAL A 207 -16.27 5.41 -6.98
C VAL A 207 -17.81 5.31 -7.04
N GLN A 208 -18.38 4.10 -6.98
CA GLN A 208 -19.83 3.89 -7.07
C GLN A 208 -20.57 4.33 -5.80
N ASP A 209 -19.94 4.33 -4.63
CA ASP A 209 -20.55 4.76 -3.36
C ASP A 209 -19.74 5.84 -2.64
N ARG A 210 -19.69 7.02 -3.24
CA ARG A 210 -18.90 8.16 -2.76
C ARG A 210 -19.31 8.66 -1.38
N GLN A 211 -20.60 8.60 -1.05
CA GLN A 211 -21.10 9.05 0.24
C GLN A 211 -20.61 8.11 1.34
N LYS A 212 -20.75 6.81 1.18
CA LYS A 212 -20.28 5.82 2.13
C LYS A 212 -18.78 5.92 2.38
N GLN A 213 -17.98 6.17 1.33
CA GLN A 213 -16.55 6.38 1.48
C GLN A 213 -16.22 7.65 2.25
N THR A 214 -16.98 8.73 2.04
CA THR A 214 -16.81 9.98 2.80
C THR A 214 -17.15 9.79 4.29
N GLU A 215 -18.24 9.10 4.60
CA GLU A 215 -18.64 8.76 5.97
C GLU A 215 -17.59 7.87 6.65
N LYS A 216 -17.10 6.84 5.95
CA LYS A 216 -16.03 5.95 6.42
C LYS A 216 -14.76 6.76 6.73
N PHE A 217 -14.30 7.59 5.79
CA PHE A 217 -13.12 8.43 5.96
C PHE A 217 -13.23 9.33 7.19
N ASN A 218 -14.32 10.07 7.31
CA ASN A 218 -14.53 10.98 8.44
C ASN A 218 -14.63 10.24 9.78
N ARG A 219 -15.22 9.03 9.81
CA ARG A 219 -15.32 8.19 11.01
C ARG A 219 -13.95 7.66 11.45
N ILE A 220 -13.14 7.17 10.52
CA ILE A 220 -11.82 6.59 10.82
C ILE A 220 -10.86 7.68 11.33
N LEU A 221 -11.03 8.92 10.86
CA LEU A 221 -10.16 10.04 11.15
C LEU A 221 -10.72 11.04 12.18
N ALA A 222 -11.89 10.75 12.76
CA ALA A 222 -12.43 11.55 13.86
C ALA A 222 -11.57 11.40 15.11
#